data_22026724ac0f31228f5405fbad9e8998
#
_entry.id   22026724ac0f31228f5405fbad9e8998
#
_cell.length_a   1.000
_cell.length_b   1.000
_cell.length_c   1.000
_cell.angle_alpha   90.00
_cell.angle_beta   90.00
_cell.angle_gamma   90.00
#
_symmetry.space_group_name_H-M   'P 1'
#
loop_
_entity.id
_entity.type
_entity.pdbx_description
1 polymer ?
#
loop_
_entity_poly.entity_id
_entity_poly.type
_entity_poly.pdbx_seq_one_letter_code
_entity_poly.pdbx_strand_id
1 'polypeptide(L)'
;HINWAKASAATNPGDHSQETLASTGEPEPPPRVETPAASDSDIASLGKGKFVWPVRGEILSTFGPKGPGQRNDGVNIAAAAGEIVKASAAGVVVYAGASIPAFGNLVLVKHPGGWATLYGNLGKITVRDNAEVAQGQQIGVAGVSGAVDRAQVHFEIRYSPNPKDKAKPYDPVTLLPGG
;
A
#
# COMPACT_ATOMS: atom_id res chain seq x y z
N HIS A 1 3.10 -13.20 -6.64
CA HIS A 1 3.49 -12.54 -5.42
C HIS A 1 4.37 -11.35 -5.71
N ILE A 2 3.92 -10.20 -5.33
CA ILE A 2 4.62 -8.98 -5.64
C ILE A 2 5.71 -8.72 -4.66
N ASN A 3 6.86 -8.41 -5.15
CA ASN A 3 8.00 -8.20 -4.28
C ASN A 3 8.34 -6.74 -4.11
N TRP A 4 7.78 -6.11 -3.11
CA TRP A 4 8.03 -4.73 -2.82
C TRP A 4 9.48 -4.47 -2.53
N ALA A 5 10.09 -5.38 -1.80
CA ALA A 5 11.45 -5.16 -1.39
C ALA A 5 12.38 -5.12 -2.58
N LYS A 6 12.08 -5.95 -3.55
CA LYS A 6 12.92 -5.98 -4.71
C LYS A 6 12.84 -4.69 -5.48
N ALA A 7 11.64 -4.17 -5.61
CA ALA A 7 11.47 -2.94 -6.34
C ALA A 7 12.21 -1.82 -5.64
N SER A 8 12.14 -1.80 -4.33
CA SER A 8 12.82 -0.75 -3.62
C SER A 8 14.32 -0.88 -3.74
N ALA A 9 14.79 -2.08 -3.63
CA ALA A 9 16.22 -2.28 -3.71
C ALA A 9 16.76 -1.89 -5.06
N ALA A 10 16.03 -2.13 -6.07
CA ALA A 10 16.50 -1.80 -7.39
C ALA A 10 16.66 -0.32 -7.60
N THR A 11 15.96 0.46 -6.86
CA THR A 11 16.04 1.88 -7.08
C THR A 11 17.12 2.54 -6.24
N ASN A 12 17.83 1.78 -5.47
CA ASN A 12 18.74 2.40 -4.56
C ASN A 12 20.10 1.79 -4.52
N PRO A 13 20.75 1.71 -5.58
CA PRO A 13 22.06 1.10 -5.61
C PRO A 13 23.08 1.89 -4.87
N GLY A 14 22.93 3.14 -4.87
CA GLY A 14 23.92 3.96 -4.25
C GLY A 14 23.98 3.80 -2.76
N ASP A 15 22.94 3.35 -2.19
CA ASP A 15 22.91 3.22 -0.82
C ASP A 15 23.85 2.22 -0.31
N HIS A 16 24.16 1.30 -1.10
CA HIS A 16 25.06 0.37 -0.71
C HIS A 16 26.32 0.91 -0.17
N SER A 17 26.91 1.79 -0.84
CA SER A 17 28.19 2.33 -0.43
C SER A 17 28.00 3.04 0.85
N GLN A 18 26.93 3.71 0.98
CA GLN A 18 26.73 4.44 2.13
C GLN A 18 26.58 3.57 3.30
N GLU A 19 25.88 2.56 3.20
CA GLU A 19 25.75 1.73 4.25
C GLU A 19 26.99 1.17 4.71
N THR A 20 27.83 0.83 3.86
CA THR A 20 29.11 0.30 4.20
C THR A 20 29.84 1.25 5.10
N LEU A 21 29.82 2.46 4.75
CA LEU A 21 30.49 3.43 5.52
C LEU A 21 29.91 3.51 6.89
N ALA A 22 28.68 3.54 6.94
CA ALA A 22 28.05 3.69 8.20
C ALA A 22 28.41 2.55 9.08
N SER A 23 28.47 1.39 8.55
CA SER A 23 28.74 0.32 9.37
C SER A 23 30.08 0.40 9.99
N THR A 24 30.98 0.99 9.34
CA THR A 24 32.27 1.04 9.94
C THR A 24 32.19 1.84 11.17
N GLY A 25 31.41 2.72 11.16
CA GLY A 25 31.41 3.58 12.26
C GLY A 25 30.72 3.07 13.41
N GLU A 26 29.89 2.55 13.35
CA GLU A 26 29.26 2.42 14.36
C GLU A 26 28.65 1.42 14.86
N PRO A 27 28.78 1.17 15.47
CA PRO A 27 28.33 0.21 16.23
C PRO A 27 27.06 0.55 16.69
N GLU A 28 26.60 0.95 16.63
CA GLU A 28 25.67 1.24 17.13
C GLU A 28 24.87 1.06 17.65
N PRO A 29 24.57 1.25 17.77
CA PRO A 29 23.80 1.43 18.48
C PRO A 29 22.67 0.76 18.50
N PRO A 30 22.61 0.13 18.85
CA PRO A 30 21.66 -0.73 19.10
C PRO A 30 20.45 -0.10 19.48
N PRO A 31 20.64 0.76 20.14
CA PRO A 31 19.57 1.42 20.65
C PRO A 31 18.49 1.57 19.76
N ARG A 32 18.74 1.97 18.77
CA ARG A 32 17.84 2.27 17.95
C ARG A 32 16.98 1.23 17.80
N VAL A 33 17.38 0.27 18.13
CA VAL A 33 16.66 -0.82 17.95
C VAL A 33 15.36 -0.75 18.57
N GLU A 34 15.30 -0.36 19.69
CA GLU A 34 14.10 -0.36 20.30
C GLU A 34 13.27 0.62 19.82
N THR A 35 13.83 1.54 19.35
CA THR A 35 13.06 2.57 18.90
C THR A 35 12.10 2.09 17.95
N PRO A 36 12.36 1.21 17.23
CA PRO A 36 11.51 0.88 16.19
C PRO A 36 10.20 0.68 16.73
N ALA A 37 10.13 0.43 17.83
CA ALA A 37 8.92 0.19 18.36
C ALA A 37 7.91 1.23 18.10
N ALA A 38 7.93 1.87 17.06
CA ALA A 38 6.90 2.79 16.72
C ALA A 38 5.60 2.02 16.76
N SER A 39 4.65 2.44 17.53
CA SER A 39 3.39 1.77 17.64
C SER A 39 2.53 2.06 16.43
N ASP A 40 1.46 1.31 16.27
CA ASP A 40 0.53 1.57 15.17
C ASP A 40 -0.02 2.99 15.27
N SER A 41 -0.21 3.50 16.46
CA SER A 41 -0.73 4.86 16.57
C SER A 41 0.31 5.89 16.15
N ASP A 42 1.60 5.61 16.33
CA ASP A 42 2.62 6.53 15.88
C ASP A 42 2.66 6.52 14.36
N ILE A 43 2.51 5.36 13.74
CA ILE A 43 2.51 5.27 12.30
C ILE A 43 1.26 5.97 11.75
N ALA A 44 0.13 5.80 12.40
CA ALA A 44 -1.09 6.45 11.95
C ALA A 44 -0.91 7.97 11.99
N SER A 45 -0.22 8.47 12.98
CA SER A 45 0.02 9.91 13.06
C SER A 45 0.88 10.39 11.91
N LEU A 46 1.88 9.60 11.51
CA LEU A 46 2.73 9.98 10.40
C LEU A 46 1.95 10.01 9.09
N GLY A 47 1.00 9.12 8.92
CA GLY A 47 0.26 9.04 7.67
C GLY A 47 -0.97 9.89 7.60
N LYS A 48 -1.41 10.41 8.73
CA LYS A 48 -2.65 11.15 8.75
C LYS A 48 -2.60 12.36 7.85
N GLY A 49 -3.62 12.54 7.05
CA GLY A 49 -3.66 13.67 6.14
C GLY A 49 -2.96 13.46 4.81
N LYS A 50 -2.30 12.33 4.63
CA LYS A 50 -1.61 12.06 3.38
C LYS A 50 -2.47 11.39 2.33
N PHE A 51 -3.56 10.76 2.75
CA PHE A 51 -4.33 9.89 1.88
C PHE A 51 -5.77 10.34 1.72
N VAL A 52 -6.36 10.05 0.56
CA VAL A 52 -7.80 10.25 0.37
C VAL A 52 -8.41 8.91 0.01
N TRP A 53 -9.72 8.78 0.16
CA TRP A 53 -10.39 7.53 -0.15
C TRP A 53 -10.27 7.23 -1.65
N PRO A 54 -9.91 6.01 -2.01
CA PRO A 54 -9.82 5.65 -3.43
C PRO A 54 -11.21 5.53 -4.06
N VAL A 55 -12.19 5.18 -3.23
CA VAL A 55 -13.57 5.10 -3.66
C VAL A 55 -14.38 5.24 -2.38
N ARG A 56 -15.60 5.70 -2.50
CA ARG A 56 -16.44 5.86 -1.34
C ARG A 56 -17.53 4.81 -1.36
N GLY A 57 -17.71 4.14 -0.25
CA GLY A 57 -18.73 3.13 -0.14
C GLY A 57 -18.67 2.47 1.21
N GLU A 58 -19.56 1.54 1.41
CA GLU A 58 -19.63 0.82 2.66
C GLU A 58 -18.42 -0.09 2.82
N ILE A 59 -17.92 -0.22 4.02
CA ILE A 59 -16.80 -1.13 4.28
C ILE A 59 -17.39 -2.53 4.44
N LEU A 60 -17.04 -3.40 3.51
CA LEU A 60 -17.53 -4.77 3.52
C LEU A 60 -16.70 -5.68 4.40
N SER A 61 -15.42 -5.37 4.56
CA SER A 61 -14.52 -6.14 5.41
C SER A 61 -13.48 -5.21 5.96
N THR A 62 -13.26 -5.28 7.25
CA THR A 62 -12.33 -4.37 7.93
C THR A 62 -10.96 -5.01 8.08
N PHE A 63 -9.98 -4.19 8.40
CA PHE A 63 -8.61 -4.62 8.62
C PHE A 63 -8.53 -5.49 9.88
N GLY A 64 -7.72 -6.51 9.82
CA GLY A 64 -7.39 -7.31 10.99
C GLY A 64 -7.75 -8.79 10.85
N PRO A 65 -7.59 -9.53 11.92
CA PRO A 65 -7.86 -10.97 11.88
C PRO A 65 -9.33 -11.28 11.63
N LYS A 66 -9.59 -12.33 10.87
CA LYS A 66 -10.94 -12.73 10.52
C LYS A 66 -11.22 -14.19 10.91
N GLY A 67 -10.32 -14.82 11.61
CA GLY A 67 -10.47 -16.21 12.02
C GLY A 67 -9.11 -16.87 12.00
N PRO A 68 -9.02 -18.12 12.41
CA PRO A 68 -7.74 -18.79 12.46
C PRO A 68 -7.06 -18.79 11.09
N GLY A 69 -5.88 -18.24 11.06
CA GLY A 69 -5.11 -18.20 9.82
C GLY A 69 -5.64 -17.27 8.76
N GLN A 70 -6.61 -16.43 9.09
CA GLN A 70 -7.18 -15.51 8.12
C GLN A 70 -7.11 -14.09 8.63
N ARG A 71 -6.77 -13.18 7.75
CA ARG A 71 -6.79 -11.77 8.11
C ARG A 71 -6.95 -10.91 6.85
N ASN A 72 -7.45 -9.73 7.03
CA ASN A 72 -7.55 -8.74 5.96
C ASN A 72 -6.47 -7.70 6.21
N ASP A 73 -5.54 -7.55 5.27
CA ASP A 73 -4.45 -6.58 5.38
C ASP A 73 -4.86 -5.19 4.92
N GLY A 74 -6.10 -4.99 4.63
CA GLY A 74 -6.63 -3.69 4.23
C GLY A 74 -8.11 -3.65 4.52
N VAL A 75 -8.86 -2.97 3.68
CA VAL A 75 -10.32 -2.93 3.79
C VAL A 75 -10.91 -3.23 2.43
N ASN A 76 -12.12 -3.78 2.43
CA ASN A 76 -12.83 -3.97 1.19
C ASN A 76 -13.98 -2.98 1.16
N ILE A 77 -14.05 -2.17 0.14
CA ILE A 77 -15.01 -1.07 0.04
C ILE A 77 -16.00 -1.38 -1.07
N ALA A 78 -17.27 -1.37 -0.75
CA ALA A 78 -18.32 -1.63 -1.74
C ALA A 78 -18.27 -0.52 -2.79
N ALA A 79 -18.49 -0.88 -4.04
CA ALA A 79 -18.51 0.08 -5.11
C ALA A 79 -19.41 -0.45 -6.23
N ALA A 80 -19.86 0.45 -7.08
CA ALA A 80 -20.63 0.02 -8.25
C ALA A 80 -19.63 -0.40 -9.31
N ALA A 81 -19.96 -1.42 -10.09
CA ALA A 81 -19.09 -1.82 -11.18
C ALA A 81 -18.92 -0.64 -12.14
N GLY A 82 -17.70 -0.34 -12.48
CA GLY A 82 -17.40 0.81 -13.34
C GLY A 82 -17.14 2.11 -12.60
N GLU A 83 -17.30 2.11 -11.29
CA GLU A 83 -17.07 3.33 -10.52
C GLU A 83 -15.59 3.68 -10.53
N ILE A 84 -15.26 4.93 -10.67
CA ILE A 84 -13.86 5.37 -10.76
C ILE A 84 -13.13 5.11 -9.45
N VAL A 85 -11.94 4.54 -9.56
CA VAL A 85 -11.06 4.33 -8.42
C VAL A 85 -9.88 5.29 -8.58
N LYS A 86 -9.56 6.02 -7.53
CA LYS A 86 -8.58 7.08 -7.56
C LYS A 86 -7.35 6.74 -6.75
N ALA A 87 -6.22 7.30 -7.14
CA ALA A 87 -5.00 7.15 -6.36
C ALA A 87 -5.18 7.86 -5.02
N SER A 88 -4.90 7.17 -3.95
CA SER A 88 -5.09 7.69 -2.60
C SER A 88 -4.08 8.80 -2.28
N ALA A 89 -2.93 8.79 -2.93
CA ALA A 89 -1.91 9.80 -2.79
C ALA A 89 -1.04 9.79 -4.05
N ALA A 90 -0.27 10.83 -4.25
CA ALA A 90 0.61 10.90 -5.42
C ALA A 90 1.74 9.89 -5.31
N GLY A 91 2.16 9.34 -6.40
CA GLY A 91 3.25 8.37 -6.40
C GLY A 91 3.51 7.79 -7.77
N VAL A 92 4.17 6.65 -7.78
CA VAL A 92 4.54 5.96 -9.02
C VAL A 92 3.96 4.55 -8.98
N VAL A 93 3.34 4.14 -10.07
CA VAL A 93 2.79 2.80 -10.17
C VAL A 93 3.94 1.82 -10.31
N VAL A 94 4.08 0.91 -9.37
CA VAL A 94 5.14 -0.09 -9.43
C VAL A 94 4.63 -1.44 -9.91
N TYR A 95 3.34 -1.59 -10.01
CA TYR A 95 2.76 -2.81 -10.60
C TYR A 95 1.32 -2.52 -11.04
N ALA A 96 0.99 -2.98 -12.24
CA ALA A 96 -0.39 -2.93 -12.72
C ALA A 96 -0.62 -4.20 -13.52
N GLY A 97 -1.46 -5.08 -13.05
CA GLY A 97 -1.66 -6.36 -13.71
C GLY A 97 -2.59 -7.28 -12.95
N ALA A 98 -2.65 -8.52 -13.35
CA ALA A 98 -3.59 -9.48 -12.80
C ALA A 98 -2.94 -10.81 -12.47
N SER A 99 -1.67 -10.81 -12.08
CA SER A 99 -0.96 -12.05 -11.83
C SER A 99 -1.18 -12.64 -10.44
N ILE A 100 -1.90 -11.96 -9.58
CA ILE A 100 -2.22 -12.49 -8.26
C ILE A 100 -3.71 -12.81 -8.24
N PRO A 101 -4.08 -14.08 -8.30
CA PRO A 101 -5.48 -14.46 -8.47
C PRO A 101 -6.45 -13.90 -7.43
N ALA A 102 -6.04 -13.84 -6.19
CA ALA A 102 -6.94 -13.37 -5.16
C ALA A 102 -7.35 -11.91 -5.35
N PHE A 103 -6.47 -11.11 -5.92
CA PHE A 103 -6.75 -9.69 -6.11
C PHE A 103 -7.25 -9.35 -7.51
N GLY A 104 -7.12 -10.27 -8.46
CA GLY A 104 -7.53 -9.98 -9.84
C GLY A 104 -6.74 -8.82 -10.41
N ASN A 105 -7.43 -7.83 -10.93
CA ASN A 105 -6.75 -6.65 -11.47
C ASN A 105 -6.28 -5.80 -10.30
N LEU A 106 -4.98 -5.55 -10.25
CA LEU A 106 -4.33 -4.96 -9.10
C LEU A 106 -3.38 -3.85 -9.50
N VAL A 107 -3.41 -2.75 -8.77
CA VAL A 107 -2.47 -1.64 -8.95
C VAL A 107 -1.77 -1.40 -7.63
N LEU A 108 -0.45 -1.27 -7.68
CA LEU A 108 0.35 -0.91 -6.52
C LEU A 108 1.03 0.42 -6.81
N VAL A 109 0.91 1.37 -5.91
CA VAL A 109 1.50 2.69 -6.05
C VAL A 109 2.46 2.93 -4.90
N LYS A 110 3.67 3.37 -5.22
CA LYS A 110 4.64 3.69 -4.21
C LYS A 110 4.70 5.20 -4.03
N HIS A 111 4.66 5.64 -2.80
CA HIS A 111 4.63 7.07 -2.47
C HIS A 111 5.90 7.49 -1.76
N PRO A 112 6.20 8.77 -1.71
CA PRO A 112 7.38 9.24 -0.98
C PRO A 112 7.26 8.90 0.50
N GLY A 113 8.39 8.72 1.14
CA GLY A 113 8.41 8.55 2.58
C GLY A 113 8.17 7.16 3.09
N GLY A 114 8.19 6.16 2.22
CA GLY A 114 8.04 4.77 2.65
C GLY A 114 6.62 4.23 2.61
N TRP A 115 5.71 5.00 2.06
CA TRP A 115 4.30 4.58 1.97
C TRP A 115 3.99 3.92 0.63
N ALA A 116 3.01 3.06 0.63
CA ALA A 116 2.53 2.43 -0.60
C ALA A 116 1.06 2.09 -0.44
N THR A 117 0.34 2.05 -1.56
CA THR A 117 -1.07 1.68 -1.54
C THR A 117 -1.36 0.61 -2.58
N LEU A 118 -2.33 -0.22 -2.28
CA LEU A 118 -2.70 -1.34 -3.12
C LEU A 118 -4.20 -1.25 -3.41
N TYR A 119 -4.57 -1.45 -4.66
CA TYR A 119 -5.96 -1.36 -5.10
C TYR A 119 -6.29 -2.64 -5.87
N GLY A 120 -7.06 -3.52 -5.27
CA GLY A 120 -7.34 -4.83 -5.86
C GLY A 120 -8.79 -5.01 -6.25
N ASN A 121 -9.07 -6.09 -6.93
CA ASN A 121 -10.39 -6.49 -7.39
C ASN A 121 -10.99 -5.49 -8.38
N LEU A 122 -10.15 -4.79 -9.13
CA LEU A 122 -10.61 -3.79 -10.07
C LEU A 122 -11.25 -4.43 -11.29
N GLY A 123 -12.20 -3.74 -11.88
CA GLY A 123 -12.78 -4.22 -13.12
C GLY A 123 -11.89 -3.94 -14.31
N LYS A 124 -11.17 -2.81 -14.23
CA LYS A 124 -10.28 -2.43 -15.32
C LYS A 124 -9.19 -1.55 -14.73
N ILE A 125 -7.98 -1.66 -15.25
CA ILE A 125 -6.86 -0.83 -14.87
C ILE A 125 -6.64 0.21 -15.97
N THR A 126 -6.47 1.47 -15.59
CA THR A 126 -6.29 2.54 -16.56
C THR A 126 -4.90 3.18 -16.53
N VAL A 127 -4.00 2.62 -15.72
CA VAL A 127 -2.61 3.10 -15.67
C VAL A 127 -1.68 1.92 -15.93
N ARG A 128 -0.41 2.20 -16.12
CA ARG A 128 0.55 1.13 -16.39
C ARG A 128 1.77 1.27 -15.47
N ASP A 129 2.59 0.24 -15.46
CA ASP A 129 3.79 0.24 -14.66
C ASP A 129 4.63 1.46 -14.94
N ASN A 130 5.18 2.01 -13.91
CA ASN A 130 6.06 3.19 -13.95
C ASN A 130 5.35 4.52 -14.21
N ALA A 131 4.04 4.52 -14.32
CA ALA A 131 3.32 5.77 -14.52
C ALA A 131 3.33 6.59 -13.24
N GLU A 132 3.44 7.89 -13.37
CA GLU A 132 3.32 8.78 -12.24
C GLU A 132 1.86 9.13 -12.10
N VAL A 133 1.35 9.14 -10.89
CA VAL A 133 -0.05 9.49 -10.65
C VAL A 133 -0.14 10.58 -9.59
N ALA A 134 -1.11 11.44 -9.75
CA ALA A 134 -1.38 12.47 -8.75
C ALA A 134 -2.43 11.95 -7.78
N GLN A 135 -2.49 12.55 -6.62
CA GLN A 135 -3.55 12.21 -5.67
C GLN A 135 -4.90 12.50 -6.31
N GLY A 136 -5.82 11.56 -6.23
CA GLY A 136 -7.14 11.73 -6.83
C GLY A 136 -7.24 11.38 -8.29
N GLN A 137 -6.13 11.03 -8.92
CA GLN A 137 -6.15 10.66 -10.33
C GLN A 137 -6.73 9.26 -10.51
N GLN A 138 -7.50 9.07 -11.56
CA GLN A 138 -8.09 7.75 -11.82
C GLN A 138 -7.01 6.73 -12.13
N ILE A 139 -7.09 5.57 -11.50
CA ILE A 139 -6.16 4.49 -11.77
C ILE A 139 -6.88 3.25 -12.29
N GLY A 140 -8.19 3.24 -12.23
CA GLY A 140 -8.97 2.12 -12.72
C GLY A 140 -10.42 2.32 -12.38
N VAL A 141 -11.20 1.26 -12.54
CA VAL A 141 -12.60 1.28 -12.14
C VAL A 141 -12.89 0.03 -11.31
N ALA A 142 -13.88 0.11 -10.46
CA ALA A 142 -14.25 -0.99 -9.59
C ALA A 142 -14.89 -2.13 -10.39
N GLY A 143 -14.76 -3.34 -9.89
CA GLY A 143 -15.36 -4.48 -10.55
C GLY A 143 -15.35 -5.69 -9.65
N VAL A 144 -15.40 -6.86 -10.26
CA VAL A 144 -15.47 -8.13 -9.54
C VAL A 144 -14.35 -9.08 -9.93
N SER A 145 -13.18 -8.57 -10.26
CA SER A 145 -12.07 -9.45 -10.59
C SER A 145 -11.47 -10.05 -9.32
N GLY A 146 -10.86 -11.20 -9.44
CA GLY A 146 -10.27 -11.88 -8.30
C GLY A 146 -11.29 -12.69 -7.52
N ALA A 147 -10.99 -12.92 -6.27
CA ALA A 147 -11.78 -13.81 -5.44
C ALA A 147 -12.90 -13.08 -4.70
N VAL A 148 -13.74 -12.36 -5.43
CA VAL A 148 -14.85 -11.63 -4.84
C VAL A 148 -16.12 -11.90 -5.63
N ASP A 149 -17.25 -11.69 -5.01
CA ASP A 149 -18.53 -12.00 -5.63
C ASP A 149 -19.42 -10.78 -5.82
N ARG A 150 -18.90 -9.60 -5.54
CA ARG A 150 -19.64 -8.36 -5.81
C ARG A 150 -18.63 -7.24 -6.06
N ALA A 151 -19.07 -6.20 -6.73
CA ALA A 151 -18.19 -5.09 -7.06
C ALA A 151 -17.66 -4.45 -5.79
N GLN A 152 -16.36 -4.31 -5.73
CA GLN A 152 -15.70 -3.75 -4.56
C GLN A 152 -14.25 -3.42 -4.89
N VAL A 153 -13.58 -2.73 -3.98
CA VAL A 153 -12.17 -2.43 -4.10
C VAL A 153 -11.49 -2.91 -2.81
N HIS A 154 -10.46 -3.72 -2.96
CA HIS A 154 -9.63 -4.10 -1.81
C HIS A 154 -8.51 -3.05 -1.74
N PHE A 155 -8.42 -2.32 -0.65
CA PHE A 155 -7.49 -1.20 -0.51
C PHE A 155 -6.58 -1.44 0.68
N GLU A 156 -5.27 -1.30 0.45
CA GLU A 156 -4.29 -1.42 1.55
C GLU A 156 -3.41 -0.20 1.59
N ILE A 157 -2.99 0.19 2.78
CA ILE A 157 -1.95 1.18 2.97
C ILE A 157 -0.83 0.50 3.70
N ARG A 158 0.37 0.57 3.15
CA ARG A 158 1.54 -0.08 3.71
C ARG A 158 2.62 0.94 3.95
N TYR A 159 3.46 0.67 4.93
CA TYR A 159 4.52 1.60 5.30
C TYR A 159 5.79 0.84 5.67
N SER A 160 6.91 1.36 5.24
CA SER A 160 8.22 0.87 5.64
C SER A 160 9.12 2.05 5.92
N PRO A 161 9.60 2.22 7.13
CA PRO A 161 10.51 3.31 7.43
C PRO A 161 11.88 3.09 6.81
N ASN A 162 12.20 1.85 6.48
CA ASN A 162 13.49 1.51 5.94
C ASN A 162 13.30 0.85 4.58
N PRO A 163 13.89 1.41 3.52
CA PRO A 163 13.68 0.83 2.19
C PRO A 163 14.09 -0.62 2.05
N LYS A 164 14.89 -1.12 2.96
CA LYS A 164 15.31 -2.50 2.88
C LYS A 164 14.30 -3.45 3.49
N ASP A 165 13.38 -2.94 4.26
CA ASP A 165 12.39 -3.79 4.90
C ASP A 165 11.14 -3.85 4.08
N LYS A 166 10.38 -4.92 4.26
CA LYS A 166 9.10 -5.02 3.60
C LYS A 166 8.15 -4.03 4.22
N ALA A 167 7.33 -3.44 3.42
CA ALA A 167 6.31 -2.53 3.91
C ALA A 167 5.22 -3.34 4.61
N LYS A 168 4.82 -2.91 5.78
CA LYS A 168 3.78 -3.58 6.57
C LYS A 168 2.43 -2.92 6.36
N PRO A 169 1.36 -3.68 6.35
CA PRO A 169 0.03 -3.10 6.22
C PRO A 169 -0.46 -2.49 7.53
N TYR A 170 -1.17 -1.40 7.40
CA TYR A 170 -1.77 -0.72 8.55
C TYR A 170 -3.25 -0.47 8.24
N ASP A 171 -4.06 -0.29 9.27
CA ASP A 171 -5.49 -0.10 9.11
C ASP A 171 -5.77 1.16 8.31
N PRO A 172 -6.28 1.07 7.10
CA PRO A 172 -6.51 2.25 6.28
C PRO A 172 -7.50 3.24 6.90
N VAL A 173 -8.45 2.76 7.66
CA VAL A 173 -9.46 3.63 8.24
C VAL A 173 -8.83 4.64 9.19
N THR A 174 -7.75 4.27 9.86
CA THR A 174 -7.10 5.19 10.79
C THR A 174 -6.27 6.24 10.06
N LEU A 175 -5.99 6.02 8.77
CA LEU A 175 -5.16 6.92 7.99
C LEU A 175 -5.99 7.78 7.03
N LEU A 176 -7.19 7.35 6.71
CA LEU A 176 -8.04 8.07 5.77
C LEU A 176 -8.87 9.14 6.48
N PRO A 177 -9.35 10.14 5.74
CA PRO A 177 -10.17 11.16 6.37
C PRO A 177 -11.38 10.51 7.01
N GLY A 178 -11.75 11.03 8.11
CA GLY A 178 -12.80 10.47 8.89
C GLY A 178 -14.04 10.35 8.09
N GLY A 179 -14.76 9.54 8.31
CA GLY A 179 -15.87 9.51 7.53
C GLY A 179 -16.49 8.50 7.35
#